data_88b3df868fb37326b97ed4be15bedd09
#
_entry.id   88b3df868fb37326b97ed4be15bedd09
#
_cell.length_a   1.000
_cell.length_b   1.000
_cell.length_c   1.000
_cell.angle_alpha   90.00
_cell.angle_beta   90.00
_cell.angle_gamma   90.00
#
_symmetry.space_group_name_H-M   'P 1'
#
loop_
_entity.id
_entity.type
_entity.pdbx_description
1 polymer ?
#
loop_
_entity_poly.entity_id
_entity_poly.type
_entity_poly.pdbx_seq_one_letter_code
_entity_poly.pdbx_strand_id
1 'polypeptide(L)'
;MVLDVGAESLWEILKSIFGRIKYSFLSKNQKIEFNLSQLQKKYWFEQLVLESPSLVQLIKNDHELQTYLTSRRKLQKVLHNSTARKKFKEMINQKL
;
A
#
# COMPACT_ATOMS: atom_id res chain seq x y z
N MET A 1 -27.48 -25.38 8.08
CA MET A 1 -26.27 -24.82 7.84
C MET A 1 -26.11 -23.34 8.08
N VAL A 2 -26.98 -22.83 8.96
CA VAL A 2 -26.84 -21.45 9.45
C VAL A 2 -25.48 -21.26 10.12
N LEU A 3 -24.98 -22.28 10.81
CA LEU A 3 -23.67 -22.22 11.45
C LEU A 3 -22.53 -22.11 10.46
N ASP A 4 -22.61 -22.78 9.31
CA ASP A 4 -21.57 -22.70 8.28
C ASP A 4 -21.51 -21.32 7.67
N VAL A 5 -22.68 -20.75 7.34
CA VAL A 5 -22.74 -19.38 6.80
C VAL A 5 -22.26 -18.37 7.82
N GLY A 6 -22.65 -18.53 9.08
CA GLY A 6 -22.19 -17.68 10.16
C GLY A 6 -20.68 -17.80 10.39
N ALA A 7 -20.15 -19.03 10.31
CA ALA A 7 -18.72 -19.27 10.47
C ALA A 7 -17.91 -18.63 9.34
N GLU A 8 -18.38 -18.71 8.11
CA GLU A 8 -17.72 -18.06 6.97
C GLU A 8 -17.72 -16.54 7.13
N SER A 9 -18.84 -15.97 7.50
CA SER A 9 -18.96 -14.51 7.71
C SER A 9 -18.05 -14.05 8.85
N LEU A 10 -18.02 -14.80 9.95
CA LEU A 10 -17.15 -14.49 11.07
C LEU A 10 -15.67 -14.61 10.67
N TRP A 11 -15.33 -15.62 9.90
CA TRP A 11 -13.96 -15.83 9.44
C TRP A 11 -13.47 -14.66 8.58
N GLU A 12 -14.31 -14.18 7.66
CA GLU A 12 -13.98 -13.02 6.83
C GLU A 12 -13.80 -11.76 7.68
N ILE A 13 -14.68 -11.54 8.65
CA ILE A 13 -14.56 -10.42 9.58
C ILE A 13 -13.28 -10.53 10.40
N LEU A 14 -12.98 -11.70 10.92
CA LEU A 14 -11.78 -11.95 11.72
C LEU A 14 -10.51 -11.73 10.89
N LYS A 15 -10.47 -12.19 9.64
CA LYS A 15 -9.35 -11.95 8.75
C LYS A 15 -9.11 -10.46 8.56
N SER A 16 -10.18 -9.70 8.35
CA SER A 16 -10.10 -8.25 8.18
C SER A 16 -9.55 -7.58 9.43
N ILE A 17 -10.05 -7.96 10.60
CA ILE A 17 -9.59 -7.43 11.89
C ILE A 17 -8.14 -7.80 12.16
N PHE A 18 -7.78 -9.06 11.96
CA PHE A 18 -6.41 -9.52 12.15
C PHE A 18 -5.44 -8.81 11.23
N GLY A 19 -5.84 -8.58 9.98
CA GLY A 19 -5.03 -7.82 9.04
C GLY A 19 -4.72 -6.42 9.54
N ARG A 20 -5.73 -5.73 10.09
CA ARG A 20 -5.56 -4.39 10.64
C ARG A 20 -4.68 -4.40 11.88
N ILE A 21 -4.93 -5.33 12.80
CA ILE A 21 -4.14 -5.45 14.03
C ILE A 21 -2.69 -5.78 13.69
N LYS A 22 -2.49 -6.74 12.81
CA LYS A 22 -1.16 -7.14 12.38
C LYS A 22 -0.40 -5.97 11.77
N TYR A 23 -1.07 -5.18 10.92
CA TYR A 23 -0.48 -4.00 10.29
C TYR A 23 -0.05 -2.97 11.34
N SER A 24 -0.88 -2.72 12.36
CA SER A 24 -0.57 -1.73 13.38
C SER A 24 0.63 -2.10 14.25
N PHE A 25 0.98 -3.38 14.32
CA PHE A 25 2.16 -3.86 15.04
C PHE A 25 3.42 -3.92 14.19
N LEU A 26 3.32 -3.64 12.90
CA LEU A 26 4.50 -3.63 12.04
C LEU A 26 5.39 -2.43 12.33
N SER A 27 6.70 -2.63 12.22
CA SER A 27 7.66 -1.53 12.27
C SER A 27 7.50 -0.65 11.03
N LYS A 28 8.12 0.54 11.05
CA LYS A 28 8.10 1.45 9.91
C LYS A 28 8.59 0.77 8.63
N ASN A 29 9.73 0.08 8.71
CA ASN A 29 10.29 -0.61 7.55
C ASN A 29 9.38 -1.73 7.05
N GLN A 30 8.77 -2.47 7.96
CA GLN A 30 7.82 -3.53 7.59
C GLN A 30 6.58 -2.96 6.92
N LYS A 31 6.08 -1.82 7.38
CA LYS A 31 4.95 -1.12 6.75
C LYS A 31 5.30 -0.70 5.33
N ILE A 32 6.49 -0.13 5.14
CA ILE A 32 6.97 0.27 3.81
C ILE A 32 7.03 -0.93 2.88
N GLU A 33 7.64 -2.02 3.31
CA GLU A 33 7.73 -3.24 2.50
C GLU A 33 6.36 -3.81 2.15
N PHE A 34 5.45 -3.87 3.13
CA PHE A 34 4.10 -4.37 2.91
C PHE A 34 3.35 -3.50 1.89
N ASN A 35 3.38 -2.20 2.08
CA ASN A 35 2.66 -1.27 1.22
C ASN A 35 3.29 -1.17 -0.17
N LEU A 36 4.61 -1.26 -0.26
CA LEU A 36 5.31 -1.32 -1.53
C LEU A 36 4.88 -2.56 -2.32
N SER A 37 4.72 -3.70 -1.65
CA SER A 37 4.24 -4.91 -2.32
C SER A 37 2.83 -4.73 -2.89
N GLN A 38 1.97 -3.95 -2.24
CA GLN A 38 0.65 -3.63 -2.76
C GLN A 38 0.73 -2.76 -4.01
N LEU A 39 1.60 -1.77 -4.02
CA LEU A 39 1.84 -0.92 -5.20
C LEU A 39 2.40 -1.73 -6.36
N GLN A 40 3.29 -2.64 -6.10
CA GLN A 40 3.93 -3.47 -7.13
C GLN A 40 2.96 -4.36 -7.88
N LYS A 41 1.78 -4.60 -7.32
CA LYS A 41 0.71 -5.35 -8.00
C LYS A 41 -0.05 -4.50 -9.01
N LYS A 42 0.16 -3.18 -9.03
CA LYS A 42 -0.55 -2.27 -9.92
C LYS A 42 0.26 -2.04 -11.19
N TYR A 43 -0.40 -2.16 -12.33
CA TYR A 43 0.22 -2.02 -13.64
C TYR A 43 0.92 -0.67 -13.81
N TRP A 44 0.25 0.42 -13.41
CA TRP A 44 0.81 1.75 -13.54
C TRP A 44 2.10 1.94 -12.73
N PHE A 45 2.18 1.31 -11.57
CA PHE A 45 3.38 1.37 -10.74
C PHE A 45 4.51 0.53 -11.34
N GLU A 46 4.16 -0.64 -11.87
CA GLU A 46 5.09 -1.51 -12.56
C GLU A 46 5.74 -0.80 -13.74
N GLN A 47 4.94 -0.03 -14.50
CA GLN A 47 5.46 0.79 -15.60
C GLN A 47 6.44 1.86 -15.12
N LEU A 48 6.13 2.51 -14.00
CA LEU A 48 7.04 3.52 -13.41
C LEU A 48 8.37 2.90 -13.00
N VAL A 49 8.36 1.71 -12.44
CA VAL A 49 9.57 1.01 -12.04
C VAL A 49 10.40 0.61 -13.26
N LEU A 50 9.75 0.18 -14.34
CA LEU A 50 10.44 -0.15 -15.59
C LEU A 50 11.11 1.07 -16.21
N GLU A 51 10.45 2.22 -16.19
CA GLU A 51 11.01 3.47 -16.69
C GLU A 51 12.11 4.02 -15.79
N SER A 52 11.99 3.83 -14.49
CA SER A 52 12.92 4.37 -13.49
C SER A 52 13.20 3.32 -12.42
N PRO A 53 14.16 2.41 -12.68
CA PRO A 53 14.47 1.34 -11.73
C PRO A 53 14.90 1.83 -10.34
N SER A 54 15.42 3.05 -10.24
CA SER A 54 15.81 3.64 -8.96
C SER A 54 14.62 4.06 -8.09
N LEU A 55 13.39 3.98 -8.61
CA LEU A 55 12.18 4.40 -7.91
C LEU A 55 12.01 3.69 -6.56
N VAL A 56 12.27 2.39 -6.50
CA VAL A 56 12.12 1.60 -5.28
C VAL A 56 13.05 2.13 -4.19
N GLN A 57 14.29 2.44 -4.54
CA GLN A 57 15.26 3.02 -3.59
C GLN A 57 14.85 4.43 -3.17
N LEU A 58 14.35 5.22 -4.09
CA LEU A 58 13.85 6.55 -3.81
C LEU A 58 12.72 6.49 -2.77
N ILE A 59 11.75 5.59 -2.96
CA ILE A 59 10.63 5.42 -2.04
C ILE A 59 11.13 5.05 -0.64
N LYS A 60 12.11 4.16 -0.55
CA LYS A 60 12.64 3.72 0.73
C LYS A 60 13.45 4.80 1.45
N ASN A 61 14.01 5.74 0.73
CA ASN A 61 14.91 6.74 1.30
C ASN A 61 14.30 8.15 1.41
N ASP A 62 13.24 8.44 0.67
CA ASP A 62 12.61 9.76 0.68
C ASP A 62 11.56 9.84 1.79
N HIS A 63 11.72 10.81 2.68
CA HIS A 63 10.84 10.97 3.84
C HIS A 63 9.38 11.22 3.44
N GLU A 64 9.15 12.06 2.45
CA GLU A 64 7.81 12.40 1.99
C GLU A 64 7.10 11.19 1.38
N LEU A 65 7.80 10.42 0.56
CA LEU A 65 7.25 9.18 0.00
C LEU A 65 7.01 8.12 1.09
N GLN A 66 7.89 8.08 2.10
CA GLN A 66 7.69 7.18 3.23
C GLN A 66 6.40 7.49 4.00
N THR A 67 5.96 8.75 4.05
CA THR A 67 4.69 9.08 4.72
C THR A 67 3.50 8.40 4.03
N TYR A 68 3.53 8.25 2.71
CA TYR A 68 2.53 7.49 1.98
C TYR A 68 2.61 6.00 2.28
N LEU A 69 3.82 5.47 2.37
CA LEU A 69 4.05 4.04 2.57
C LEU A 69 3.93 3.58 4.02
N THR A 70 3.78 4.52 4.95
CA THR A 70 3.53 4.18 6.36
C THR A 70 2.11 4.51 6.79
N SER A 71 1.33 5.16 5.93
CA SER A 71 -0.06 5.50 6.18
C SER A 71 -0.97 4.64 5.31
N ARG A 72 -1.70 3.73 5.93
CA ARG A 72 -2.66 2.89 5.24
C ARG A 72 -3.73 3.73 4.53
N ARG A 73 -4.19 4.80 5.18
CA ARG A 73 -5.21 5.68 4.62
C ARG A 73 -4.73 6.37 3.35
N LYS A 74 -3.51 6.93 3.37
CA LYS A 74 -2.95 7.59 2.20
C LYS A 74 -2.71 6.60 1.07
N LEU A 75 -2.21 5.42 1.39
CA LEU A 75 -1.97 4.40 0.40
C LEU A 75 -3.27 3.93 -0.25
N GLN A 76 -4.32 3.72 0.52
CA GLN A 76 -5.62 3.32 -0.02
C GLN A 76 -6.16 4.35 -1.00
N LYS A 77 -5.97 5.63 -0.73
CA LYS A 77 -6.34 6.69 -1.67
C LYS A 77 -5.56 6.57 -2.97
N VAL A 78 -4.27 6.34 -2.91
CA VAL A 78 -3.43 6.16 -4.11
C VAL A 78 -3.89 4.95 -4.92
N LEU A 79 -4.23 3.86 -4.25
CA LEU A 79 -4.64 2.62 -4.91
C LEU A 79 -6.02 2.74 -5.58
N HIS A 80 -6.94 3.50 -4.99
CA HIS A 80 -8.35 3.49 -5.41
C HIS A 80 -8.88 4.82 -5.94
N ASN A 81 -8.13 5.91 -5.81
CA ASN A 81 -8.56 7.24 -6.25
C ASN A 81 -7.62 7.76 -7.33
N SER A 82 -8.16 8.05 -8.53
CA SER A 82 -7.33 8.47 -9.66
C SER A 82 -6.66 9.84 -9.43
N THR A 83 -7.31 10.76 -8.74
CA THR A 83 -6.74 12.07 -8.43
C THR A 83 -5.57 11.95 -7.45
N ALA A 84 -5.74 11.14 -6.41
CA ALA A 84 -4.68 10.89 -5.44
C ALA A 84 -3.49 10.18 -6.10
N ARG A 85 -3.76 9.23 -6.99
CA ARG A 85 -2.73 8.54 -7.77
C ARG A 85 -1.95 9.49 -8.65
N LYS A 86 -2.64 10.40 -9.33
CA LYS A 86 -2.00 11.40 -10.19
C LYS A 86 -1.05 12.28 -9.38
N LYS A 87 -1.49 12.76 -8.23
CA LYS A 87 -0.66 13.56 -7.34
C LYS A 87 0.57 12.81 -6.86
N PHE A 88 0.40 11.54 -6.52
CA PHE A 88 1.49 10.68 -6.09
C PHE A 88 2.51 10.49 -7.21
N LYS A 89 2.06 10.24 -8.43
CA LYS A 89 2.93 10.10 -9.60
C LYS A 89 3.68 11.39 -9.91
N GLU A 90 3.01 12.55 -9.82
CA GLU A 90 3.65 13.86 -10.01
C GLU A 90 4.74 14.09 -8.96
N MET A 91 4.47 13.74 -7.71
CA MET A 91 5.45 13.87 -6.64
C MET A 91 6.66 13.00 -6.90
N ILE A 92 6.47 11.77 -7.34
CA ILE A 92 7.56 10.88 -7.72
C ILE A 92 8.40 11.51 -8.85
N ASN A 93 7.74 11.99 -9.89
CA ASN A 93 8.43 12.59 -11.04
C ASN A 93 9.27 13.78 -10.66
N GLN A 94 8.82 14.60 -9.71
CA GLN A 94 9.59 15.75 -9.23
C GLN A 94 10.86 15.33 -8.49
N LYS A 95 10.89 14.14 -7.92
CA LYS A 95 12.01 13.64 -7.13
C LYS A 95 12.99 12.78 -7.95
N LEU A 96 12.56 12.34 -9.11
CA LEU A 96 13.41 11.61 -10.03
C LEU A 96 14.25 12.60 -10.85
#